data_5e33a7f96cc1f9d37860d433eeec0759
#
_entry.id   5e33a7f96cc1f9d37860d433eeec0759
#
_cell.length_a   1.000
_cell.length_b   1.000
_cell.length_c   1.000
_cell.angle_alpha   90.00
_cell.angle_beta   90.00
_cell.angle_gamma   90.00
#
_symmetry.space_group_name_H-M   'P 1'
#
loop_
_entity.id
_entity.type
_entity.pdbx_description
1 polymer ?
#
loop_
_entity_poly.entity_id
_entity_poly.type
_entity_poly.pdbx_seq_one_letter_code
_entity_poly.pdbx_strand_id
1 'polypeptide(L)'
;MAINTTWSVNDMTHMDSDGGVILVYWSCVAQSDGSPSYSATEGGKLRCEYDASSPSFIPYADLTQDDVLGWVYASLVEGDETPEEAKLRVEANRTAKVQGQIDRANTEASGVPWAS
;
A
#
# COMPACT_ATOMS: atom_id res chain seq x y z
N MET A 1 -4.30 18.83 10.77
CA MET A 1 -3.18 18.02 10.25
C MET A 1 -3.73 17.03 9.23
N ALA A 2 -3.29 17.09 8.00
CA ALA A 2 -3.78 16.21 6.94
C ALA A 2 -3.02 14.89 6.95
N ILE A 3 -3.71 13.82 6.61
CA ILE A 3 -3.12 12.49 6.47
C ILE A 3 -3.30 12.07 5.02
N ASN A 4 -2.20 11.79 4.35
CA ASN A 4 -2.20 11.39 2.95
C ASN A 4 -1.80 9.93 2.82
N THR A 5 -2.42 9.24 1.87
CA THR A 5 -2.10 7.84 1.58
C THR A 5 -1.44 7.75 0.21
N THR A 6 -0.42 6.91 0.12
CA THR A 6 0.33 6.69 -1.11
C THR A 6 0.55 5.20 -1.31
N TRP A 7 0.19 4.71 -2.49
CA TRP A 7 0.45 3.33 -2.90
C TRP A 7 1.67 3.31 -3.81
N SER A 8 2.50 2.31 -3.65
CA SER A 8 3.71 2.16 -4.46
C SER A 8 3.96 0.71 -4.81
N VAL A 9 4.50 0.49 -6.00
CA VAL A 9 5.10 -0.78 -6.35
C VAL A 9 6.61 -0.61 -6.14
N ASN A 10 7.15 -1.35 -5.20
CA ASN A 10 8.53 -1.16 -4.78
C ASN A 10 9.51 -1.99 -5.61
N ASP A 11 9.06 -3.15 -6.07
CA ASP A 11 9.86 -4.03 -6.92
C ASP A 11 8.95 -5.05 -7.58
N MET A 12 9.43 -5.65 -8.66
CA MET A 12 8.73 -6.71 -9.37
C MET A 12 9.74 -7.72 -9.89
N THR A 13 9.32 -8.98 -9.90
CA THR A 13 10.08 -10.04 -10.57
C THR A 13 9.31 -10.44 -11.82
N HIS A 14 10.01 -10.50 -12.95
CA HIS A 14 9.42 -10.88 -14.23
C HIS A 14 10.32 -11.89 -14.95
N MET A 15 9.72 -12.62 -15.88
CA MET A 15 10.44 -13.60 -16.68
C MET A 15 11.22 -12.88 -17.80
N ASP A 16 12.45 -13.29 -18.05
CA ASP A 16 13.26 -12.72 -19.12
C ASP A 16 12.70 -13.02 -20.52
N SER A 17 12.04 -14.18 -20.65
CA SER A 17 11.64 -14.69 -21.97
C SER A 17 10.52 -13.86 -22.61
N ASP A 18 9.55 -13.40 -21.81
CA ASP A 18 8.38 -12.70 -22.33
C ASP A 18 7.99 -11.48 -21.50
N GLY A 19 8.73 -11.20 -20.41
CA GLY A 19 8.45 -10.08 -19.54
C GLY A 19 7.25 -10.25 -18.62
N GLY A 20 6.69 -11.46 -18.53
CA GLY A 20 5.54 -11.71 -17.66
C GLY A 20 5.89 -11.54 -16.19
N VAL A 21 5.13 -10.74 -15.48
CA VAL A 21 5.36 -10.46 -14.05
C VAL A 21 4.87 -11.62 -13.21
N ILE A 22 5.73 -12.12 -12.33
CA ILE A 22 5.40 -13.25 -11.45
C ILE A 22 5.32 -12.87 -9.98
N LEU A 23 5.86 -11.73 -9.60
CA LEU A 23 5.85 -11.29 -8.21
C LEU A 23 5.88 -9.77 -8.14
N VAL A 24 5.04 -9.21 -7.28
CA VAL A 24 4.97 -7.76 -7.06
C VAL A 24 5.15 -7.48 -5.57
N TYR A 25 6.07 -6.58 -5.26
CA TYR A 25 6.22 -6.03 -3.91
C TYR A 25 5.59 -4.65 -3.87
N TRP A 26 4.64 -4.46 -2.96
CA TRP A 26 3.86 -3.22 -2.88
C TRP A 26 3.80 -2.68 -1.46
N SER A 27 3.47 -1.41 -1.33
CA SER A 27 3.20 -0.80 -0.03
C SER A 27 2.14 0.28 -0.14
N CYS A 28 1.44 0.49 0.97
CA CYS A 28 0.53 1.60 1.18
C CYS A 28 0.99 2.34 2.43
N VAL A 29 1.30 3.62 2.29
CA VAL A 29 1.79 4.45 3.38
C VAL A 29 0.79 5.55 3.66
N ALA A 30 0.34 5.66 4.91
CA ALA A 30 -0.39 6.83 5.38
C ALA A 30 0.60 7.69 6.16
N GLN A 31 0.65 8.97 5.86
CA GLN A 31 1.57 9.90 6.50
C GLN A 31 0.89 11.22 6.78
N SER A 32 1.07 11.73 8.00
CA SER A 32 0.57 13.06 8.34
C SER A 32 1.56 14.12 7.88
N ASP A 33 1.04 15.28 7.51
CA ASP A 33 1.86 16.46 7.33
C ASP A 33 2.13 17.08 8.70
N GLY A 34 3.05 18.00 8.77
CA GLY A 34 3.41 18.66 10.00
C GLY A 34 4.71 18.16 10.60
N SER A 35 5.05 18.68 11.75
CA SER A 35 6.29 18.36 12.44
C SER A 35 6.00 18.18 13.94
N PRO A 36 6.22 16.99 14.50
CA PRO A 36 6.70 15.80 13.81
C PRO A 36 5.62 15.17 12.93
N SER A 37 6.02 14.41 11.90
CA SER A 37 5.09 13.64 11.10
C SER A 37 5.01 12.22 11.61
N TYR A 38 3.84 11.59 11.39
CA TYR A 38 3.59 10.21 11.79
C TYR A 38 3.21 9.41 10.54
N SER A 39 3.56 8.14 10.54
CA SER A 39 3.25 7.29 9.38
C SER A 39 2.91 5.87 9.80
N ALA A 40 2.15 5.20 8.96
CA ALA A 40 1.86 3.78 9.10
C ALA A 40 1.90 3.15 7.70
N THR A 41 2.61 2.03 7.60
CA THR A 41 2.82 1.35 6.33
C THR A 41 2.25 -0.05 6.39
N GLU A 42 1.53 -0.44 5.33
CA GLU A 42 1.21 -1.83 5.09
C GLU A 42 1.90 -2.23 3.80
N GLY A 43 2.60 -3.35 3.82
CA GLY A 43 3.29 -3.86 2.66
C GLY A 43 3.01 -5.33 2.46
N GLY A 44 3.26 -5.81 1.25
CA GLY A 44 3.04 -7.20 0.96
C GLY A 44 3.64 -7.62 -0.36
N LYS A 45 3.42 -8.89 -0.67
CA LYS A 45 3.82 -9.52 -1.92
C LYS A 45 2.59 -10.07 -2.61
N LEU A 46 2.53 -9.89 -3.91
CA LEU A 46 1.50 -10.51 -4.75
C LEU A 46 2.18 -11.43 -5.74
N ARG A 47 1.85 -12.71 -5.67
CA ARG A 47 2.29 -13.67 -6.67
C ARG A 47 1.30 -13.61 -7.84
N CYS A 48 1.82 -13.41 -9.04
CA CYS A 48 1.01 -13.21 -10.24
C CYS A 48 1.11 -14.42 -11.15
N GLU A 49 -0.01 -14.75 -11.79
CA GLU A 49 -0.05 -15.70 -12.88
C GLU A 49 -0.40 -14.91 -14.14
N TYR A 50 0.17 -15.30 -15.27
CA TYR A 50 -0.10 -14.62 -16.51
C TYR A 50 -0.16 -15.61 -17.66
N ASP A 51 -0.79 -15.17 -18.76
CA ASP A 51 -0.84 -15.89 -20.02
C ASP A 51 -0.44 -14.92 -21.12
N ALA A 52 0.76 -15.08 -21.65
CA ALA A 52 1.31 -14.18 -22.66
C ALA A 52 0.51 -14.21 -23.97
N SER A 53 -0.29 -15.25 -24.20
CA SER A 53 -1.17 -15.35 -25.36
C SER A 53 -2.54 -14.67 -25.13
N SER A 54 -2.84 -14.23 -23.92
CA SER A 54 -4.12 -13.58 -23.60
C SER A 54 -4.15 -12.18 -24.23
N PRO A 55 -5.31 -11.77 -24.78
CA PRO A 55 -5.45 -10.40 -25.29
C PRO A 55 -5.29 -9.32 -24.21
N SER A 56 -5.48 -9.70 -22.94
CA SER A 56 -5.30 -8.76 -21.82
C SER A 56 -3.87 -8.70 -21.30
N PHE A 57 -2.96 -9.50 -21.84
CA PHE A 57 -1.56 -9.48 -21.45
C PHE A 57 -0.91 -8.15 -21.85
N ILE A 58 -0.24 -7.51 -20.90
CA ILE A 58 0.48 -6.26 -21.15
C ILE A 58 1.98 -6.57 -21.11
N PRO A 59 2.74 -6.31 -22.20
CA PRO A 59 4.19 -6.50 -22.18
C PRO A 59 4.85 -5.69 -21.08
N TYR A 60 5.91 -6.22 -20.49
CA TYR A 60 6.58 -5.58 -19.35
C TYR A 60 6.95 -4.12 -19.65
N ALA A 61 7.42 -3.82 -20.85
CA ALA A 61 7.83 -2.47 -21.21
C ALA A 61 6.67 -1.48 -21.28
N ASP A 62 5.44 -1.97 -21.40
CA ASP A 62 4.24 -1.13 -21.50
C ASP A 62 3.48 -1.02 -20.19
N LEU A 63 3.90 -1.73 -19.14
CA LEU A 63 3.24 -1.68 -17.84
C LEU A 63 3.47 -0.35 -17.17
N THR A 64 2.39 0.17 -16.56
CA THR A 64 2.46 1.34 -15.68
C THR A 64 2.27 0.90 -14.24
N GLN A 65 2.66 1.76 -13.30
CA GLN A 65 2.43 1.48 -11.88
C GLN A 65 0.93 1.32 -11.60
N ASP A 66 0.08 2.11 -12.25
CA ASP A 66 -1.37 2.03 -12.06
C ASP A 66 -1.91 0.67 -12.51
N ASP A 67 -1.39 0.11 -13.60
CA ASP A 67 -1.80 -1.23 -14.04
C ASP A 67 -1.51 -2.26 -12.95
N VAL A 68 -0.31 -2.22 -12.40
CA VAL A 68 0.15 -3.18 -11.39
C VAL A 68 -0.60 -2.98 -10.09
N LEU A 69 -0.82 -1.73 -9.68
CA LEU A 69 -1.61 -1.44 -8.47
C LEU A 69 -3.05 -1.93 -8.61
N GLY A 70 -3.61 -1.90 -9.82
CA GLY A 70 -4.92 -2.50 -10.07
C GLY A 70 -4.95 -3.99 -9.72
N TRP A 71 -3.89 -4.71 -10.04
CA TRP A 71 -3.77 -6.13 -9.65
C TRP A 71 -3.70 -6.29 -8.13
N VAL A 72 -2.97 -5.40 -7.46
CA VAL A 72 -2.85 -5.41 -6.00
C VAL A 72 -4.22 -5.19 -5.37
N TYR A 73 -4.96 -4.19 -5.81
CA TYR A 73 -6.30 -3.91 -5.26
C TYR A 73 -7.23 -5.11 -5.44
N ALA A 74 -7.21 -5.75 -6.62
CA ALA A 74 -8.01 -6.93 -6.87
C ALA A 74 -7.66 -8.10 -5.95
N SER A 75 -6.38 -8.23 -5.60
CA SER A 75 -5.92 -9.29 -4.70
C SER A 75 -6.31 -9.07 -3.24
N LEU A 76 -6.62 -7.83 -2.86
CA LEU A 76 -6.97 -7.45 -1.50
C LEU A 76 -8.47 -7.56 -1.21
N VAL A 77 -9.28 -7.84 -2.23
CA VAL A 77 -10.74 -7.94 -2.09
C VAL A 77 -11.10 -9.01 -1.07
N GLU A 78 -12.02 -8.66 -0.16
CA GLU A 78 -12.59 -9.59 0.81
C GLU A 78 -14.11 -9.65 0.60
N GLY A 79 -14.65 -10.87 0.58
CA GLY A 79 -16.09 -11.08 0.41
C GLY A 79 -16.58 -10.47 -0.89
N ASP A 80 -17.58 -9.61 -0.79
CA ASP A 80 -18.24 -8.97 -1.94
C ASP A 80 -17.65 -7.61 -2.30
N GLU A 81 -16.51 -7.24 -1.73
CA GLU A 81 -15.87 -5.95 -2.04
C GLU A 81 -15.48 -5.87 -3.51
N THR A 82 -15.54 -4.64 -4.05
CA THR A 82 -14.87 -4.33 -5.30
C THR A 82 -13.38 -4.03 -5.02
N PRO A 83 -12.50 -4.06 -6.02
CA PRO A 83 -11.12 -3.64 -5.82
C PRO A 83 -10.99 -2.23 -5.24
N GLU A 84 -11.84 -1.29 -5.67
CA GLU A 84 -11.86 0.07 -5.14
C GLU A 84 -12.22 0.09 -3.66
N GLU A 85 -13.18 -0.72 -3.24
CA GLU A 85 -13.58 -0.81 -1.83
C GLU A 85 -12.46 -1.40 -0.99
N ALA A 86 -11.74 -2.41 -1.50
CA ALA A 86 -10.61 -3.00 -0.82
C ALA A 86 -9.48 -1.98 -0.64
N LYS A 87 -9.19 -1.20 -1.68
CA LYS A 87 -8.21 -0.11 -1.64
C LYS A 87 -8.56 0.88 -0.54
N LEU A 88 -9.81 1.35 -0.51
CA LEU A 88 -10.27 2.33 0.47
C LEU A 88 -10.23 1.77 1.90
N ARG A 89 -10.52 0.49 2.06
CA ARG A 89 -10.45 -0.16 3.39
C ARG A 89 -9.02 -0.14 3.93
N VAL A 90 -8.03 -0.47 3.10
CA VAL A 90 -6.62 -0.46 3.51
C VAL A 90 -6.18 0.96 3.83
N GLU A 91 -6.55 1.92 3.01
CA GLU A 91 -6.24 3.34 3.24
C GLU A 91 -6.82 3.82 4.57
N ALA A 92 -8.07 3.46 4.84
CA ALA A 92 -8.73 3.84 6.11
C ALA A 92 -8.03 3.21 7.32
N ASN A 93 -7.58 1.96 7.20
CA ASN A 93 -6.86 1.29 8.28
C ASN A 93 -5.53 1.98 8.57
N ARG A 94 -4.79 2.36 7.54
CA ARG A 94 -3.52 3.06 7.73
C ARG A 94 -3.72 4.46 8.28
N THR A 95 -4.72 5.16 7.78
CA THR A 95 -5.11 6.49 8.30
C THR A 95 -5.47 6.42 9.79
N ALA A 96 -6.25 5.41 10.19
CA ALA A 96 -6.63 5.23 11.59
C ALA A 96 -5.39 4.96 12.47
N LYS A 97 -4.40 4.23 11.97
CA LYS A 97 -3.16 4.00 12.70
C LYS A 97 -2.39 5.29 12.92
N VAL A 98 -2.31 6.14 11.90
CA VAL A 98 -1.65 7.45 12.02
C VAL A 98 -2.42 8.35 12.98
N GLN A 99 -3.76 8.38 12.87
CA GLN A 99 -4.58 9.19 13.77
C GLN A 99 -4.40 8.75 15.23
N GLY A 100 -4.29 7.46 15.47
CA GLY A 100 -4.01 6.93 16.81
C GLY A 100 -2.67 7.41 17.36
N GLN A 101 -1.64 7.49 16.51
CA GLN A 101 -0.33 8.02 16.90
C GLN A 101 -0.43 9.50 17.28
N ILE A 102 -1.15 10.28 16.47
CA ILE A 102 -1.37 11.71 16.72
C ILE A 102 -2.12 11.92 18.04
N ASP A 103 -3.20 11.17 18.24
CA ASP A 103 -4.01 11.28 19.45
C ASP A 103 -3.20 10.95 20.69
N ARG A 104 -2.38 9.90 20.62
CA ARG A 104 -1.52 9.49 21.71
C ARG A 104 -0.47 10.56 22.03
N ALA A 105 0.12 11.16 21.00
CA ALA A 105 1.10 12.22 21.17
C ALA A 105 0.49 13.46 21.84
N ASN A 106 -0.81 13.71 21.62
CA ASN A 106 -1.52 14.85 22.17
C ASN A 106 -2.06 14.61 23.58
N THR A 107 -2.23 13.35 24.00
CA THR A 107 -2.89 13.00 25.26
C THR A 107 -2.00 12.27 26.25
N GLU A 108 -0.86 11.74 25.78
CA GLU A 108 0.06 10.97 26.61
C GLU A 108 1.41 11.69 26.68
N ALA A 109 2.06 11.56 27.80
CA ALA A 109 3.42 12.04 27.98
C ALA A 109 4.25 10.92 28.60
N SER A 110 5.53 10.89 28.30
CA SER A 110 6.44 9.90 28.86
C SER A 110 7.38 10.55 29.86
N GLY A 111 7.96 9.72 30.69
CA GLY A 111 8.87 10.14 31.75
C GLY A 111 8.30 9.80 33.11
N VAL A 112 9.02 10.19 34.14
CA VAL A 112 8.63 9.93 35.53
C VAL A 112 8.55 11.26 36.29
N PRO A 113 7.68 11.36 37.31
CA PRO A 113 7.42 12.65 37.95
C PRO A 113 8.64 13.22 38.70
N TRP A 114 9.58 12.36 39.09
CA TRP A 114 10.78 12.80 39.81
C TRP A 114 11.97 13.11 38.91
N ALA A 115 11.85 12.92 37.60
CA ALA A 115 12.84 13.30 36.62
C ALA A 115 12.54 14.71 36.11
N SER A 116 13.54 15.54 36.05
CA SER A 116 13.35 16.92 35.60
C SER A 116 14.27 17.28 34.44
#